data_e29059f387629d0f0db54fd06903a56b
#
_entry.id   e29059f387629d0f0db54fd06903a56b
#
_cell.length_a   1.000
_cell.length_b   1.000
_cell.length_c   1.000
_cell.angle_alpha   90.00
_cell.angle_beta   90.00
_cell.angle_gamma   90.00
#
_symmetry.space_group_name_H-M   'P 1'
#
loop_
_entity.id
_entity.type
_entity.pdbx_description
1 polymer ?
#
loop_
_entity_poly.entity_id
_entity_poly.type
_entity_poly.pdbx_seq_one_letter_code
_entity_poly.pdbx_strand_id
1 'polypeptide(L)'
;MKVPEHMLRARINEGRIIIMANIYTSADQLIGKTPILELTHLEKSTDAVAKVFAKLEYFNPGGSVKDRIAKAMLDDAEAKGILKPTTTIIEPTSGNTGIGLAAVATARGYRSIIVMPDTMSVERRKLMKAYGAELVLSEGAKGMKGAIAKAEELHQEIADSLIPSQFTNPANPAIHKATTGPEIWEDLDGKVDIFVAGVGTGGTITGTGAFLKEKNPGVKIVAVEPKDSPVLSEGRSGSHKIQGIGAGFVPETLDTSIYDEVFPVSNEDAFDIGRKIGRQEGVLVGISSGAAAFAALELAKRPENAGKNIVVLLPDSGDRYLSTALYEE
;
A
#
# COMPACT_ATOMS: atom_id res chain seq x y z
N MET A 1 1.23 -22.40 -29.15
CA MET A 1 1.03 -21.63 -27.93
C MET A 1 1.60 -20.25 -28.20
N LYS A 2 0.75 -19.22 -28.38
CA LYS A 2 1.22 -17.83 -28.61
C LYS A 2 1.64 -17.27 -27.25
N VAL A 3 2.90 -16.87 -27.12
CA VAL A 3 3.39 -16.13 -25.95
C VAL A 3 2.69 -14.76 -25.96
N PRO A 4 2.07 -14.31 -24.85
CA PRO A 4 1.41 -13.02 -24.81
C PRO A 4 2.41 -11.88 -25.07
N GLU A 5 2.02 -10.89 -25.84
CA GLU A 5 2.86 -9.78 -26.33
C GLU A 5 3.49 -8.93 -25.20
N HIS A 6 2.90 -8.93 -24.00
CA HIS A 6 3.39 -8.19 -22.83
C HIS A 6 4.59 -8.86 -22.12
N MET A 7 4.94 -10.11 -22.48
CA MET A 7 6.11 -10.81 -21.92
C MET A 7 7.43 -10.53 -22.66
N LEU A 8 7.39 -9.88 -23.81
CA LEU A 8 8.58 -9.62 -24.62
C LEU A 8 8.86 -8.12 -24.68
N ARG A 9 9.73 -7.61 -23.80
CA ARG A 9 10.48 -6.38 -24.10
C ARG A 9 11.48 -6.70 -25.23
N ALA A 10 10.96 -6.88 -26.44
CA ALA A 10 11.76 -7.10 -27.64
C ALA A 10 11.78 -5.82 -28.46
N ARG A 11 12.95 -5.29 -28.77
CA ARG A 11 13.14 -4.35 -29.86
C ARG A 11 13.46 -5.15 -31.10
N ILE A 12 12.73 -4.91 -32.20
CA ILE A 12 13.10 -5.43 -33.50
C ILE A 12 14.14 -4.48 -34.07
N ASN A 13 15.37 -4.94 -34.16
CA ASN A 13 16.43 -4.23 -34.86
C ASN A 13 16.90 -5.13 -36.02
N GLU A 14 16.84 -4.64 -37.26
CA GLU A 14 17.25 -5.36 -38.49
C GLU A 14 16.66 -6.78 -38.63
N GLY A 15 15.37 -6.96 -38.24
CA GLY A 15 14.69 -8.25 -38.36
C GLY A 15 15.07 -9.31 -37.32
N ARG A 16 15.87 -8.96 -36.31
CA ARG A 16 16.18 -9.82 -35.17
C ARG A 16 15.43 -9.38 -33.90
N ILE A 17 14.82 -10.35 -33.21
CA ILE A 17 14.24 -10.15 -31.90
C ILE A 17 15.40 -10.11 -30.89
N ILE A 18 15.70 -8.94 -30.36
CA ILE A 18 16.68 -8.79 -29.26
C ILE A 18 15.88 -8.87 -27.95
N ILE A 19 16.02 -9.96 -27.23
CA ILE A 19 15.56 -10.07 -25.83
C ILE A 19 16.50 -9.20 -25.00
N MET A 20 16.00 -8.06 -24.53
CA MET A 20 16.79 -7.22 -23.62
C MET A 20 16.92 -7.92 -22.27
N ALA A 21 18.14 -8.02 -21.77
CA ALA A 21 18.40 -8.51 -20.42
C ALA A 21 17.63 -7.66 -19.40
N ASN A 22 16.86 -8.29 -18.52
CA ASN A 22 16.08 -7.61 -17.48
C ASN A 22 16.97 -7.39 -16.25
N ILE A 23 18.03 -6.59 -16.40
CA ILE A 23 19.01 -6.29 -15.37
C ILE A 23 18.70 -4.90 -14.80
N TYR A 24 18.50 -4.83 -13.49
CA TYR A 24 18.30 -3.61 -12.75
C TYR A 24 19.58 -3.22 -12.01
N THR A 25 19.84 -1.93 -11.90
CA THR A 25 21.05 -1.38 -11.24
C THR A 25 20.78 -0.80 -9.87
N SER A 26 19.50 -0.69 -9.50
CA SER A 26 19.04 -0.22 -8.19
C SER A 26 17.77 -0.97 -7.78
N ALA A 27 17.63 -1.29 -6.50
CA ALA A 27 16.46 -2.00 -5.96
C ALA A 27 15.14 -1.24 -6.12
N ASP A 28 15.17 0.10 -6.09
CA ASP A 28 13.98 0.94 -6.27
C ASP A 28 13.39 0.89 -7.70
N GLN A 29 14.15 0.40 -8.68
CA GLN A 29 13.67 0.13 -10.04
C GLN A 29 12.74 -1.09 -10.13
N LEU A 30 12.75 -1.95 -9.10
CA LEU A 30 11.88 -3.13 -8.99
C LEU A 30 10.49 -2.81 -8.44
N ILE A 31 10.28 -1.58 -7.96
CA ILE A 31 9.00 -1.15 -7.36
C ILE A 31 7.92 -1.05 -8.44
N GLY A 32 6.74 -1.60 -8.12
CA GLY A 32 5.60 -1.65 -9.02
C GLY A 32 5.53 -2.92 -9.86
N LYS A 33 4.64 -2.95 -10.86
CA LYS A 33 4.34 -4.12 -11.71
C LYS A 33 4.06 -5.39 -10.90
N THR A 34 3.36 -5.21 -9.79
CA THR A 34 2.97 -6.29 -8.90
C THR A 34 1.90 -7.15 -9.55
N PRO A 35 1.87 -8.47 -9.29
CA PRO A 35 0.91 -9.37 -9.93
C PRO A 35 -0.51 -9.21 -9.37
N ILE A 36 -1.48 -9.71 -10.15
CA ILE A 36 -2.85 -9.92 -9.73
C ILE A 36 -3.11 -11.42 -9.62
N LEU A 37 -3.81 -11.84 -8.54
CA LEU A 37 -4.24 -13.21 -8.27
C LEU A 37 -5.77 -13.24 -8.17
N GLU A 38 -6.45 -14.13 -8.92
CA GLU A 38 -7.88 -14.43 -8.72
C GLU A 38 -8.03 -15.33 -7.48
N LEU A 39 -8.87 -14.92 -6.53
CA LEU A 39 -9.09 -15.64 -5.26
C LEU A 39 -10.12 -16.78 -5.42
N THR A 40 -9.81 -17.73 -6.29
CA THR A 40 -10.76 -18.74 -6.77
C THR A 40 -11.29 -19.69 -5.70
N HIS A 41 -10.50 -20.00 -4.68
CA HIS A 41 -10.93 -20.87 -3.57
C HIS A 41 -11.82 -20.11 -2.59
N LEU A 42 -11.51 -18.85 -2.30
CA LEU A 42 -12.35 -18.00 -1.47
C LEU A 42 -13.68 -17.67 -2.15
N GLU A 43 -13.70 -17.39 -3.45
CA GLU A 43 -14.92 -17.21 -4.21
C GLU A 43 -15.86 -18.42 -4.04
N LYS A 44 -15.34 -19.64 -4.22
CA LYS A 44 -16.12 -20.88 -4.07
C LYS A 44 -16.58 -21.10 -2.63
N SER A 45 -15.72 -20.86 -1.65
CA SER A 45 -16.03 -21.12 -0.22
C SER A 45 -16.97 -20.08 0.39
N THR A 46 -17.21 -18.96 -0.30
CA THR A 46 -18.06 -17.86 0.16
C THR A 46 -19.31 -17.65 -0.69
N ASP A 47 -19.59 -18.56 -1.65
CA ASP A 47 -20.70 -18.45 -2.59
C ASP A 47 -20.73 -17.11 -3.36
N ALA A 48 -19.55 -16.60 -3.73
CA ALA A 48 -19.42 -15.37 -4.50
C ALA A 48 -20.02 -15.52 -5.90
N VAL A 49 -20.79 -14.51 -6.32
CA VAL A 49 -21.39 -14.44 -7.67
C VAL A 49 -20.59 -13.52 -8.61
N ALA A 50 -19.60 -12.82 -8.08
CA ALA A 50 -18.62 -12.00 -8.80
C ALA A 50 -17.22 -12.58 -8.62
N LYS A 51 -16.29 -12.20 -9.50
CA LYS A 51 -14.88 -12.56 -9.41
C LYS A 51 -14.13 -11.57 -8.54
N VAL A 52 -13.15 -12.06 -7.74
CA VAL A 52 -12.33 -11.23 -6.85
C VAL A 52 -10.85 -11.38 -7.21
N PHE A 53 -10.26 -10.27 -7.66
CA PHE A 53 -8.88 -10.18 -8.09
C PHE A 53 -8.04 -9.39 -7.06
N ALA A 54 -7.03 -10.02 -6.51
CA ALA A 54 -6.15 -9.45 -5.51
C ALA A 54 -4.89 -8.85 -6.15
N LYS A 55 -4.68 -7.53 -6.06
CA LYS A 55 -3.43 -6.86 -6.41
C LYS A 55 -2.43 -7.03 -5.27
N LEU A 56 -1.38 -7.83 -5.48
CA LEU A 56 -0.45 -8.30 -4.44
C LEU A 56 0.73 -7.34 -4.28
N GLU A 57 0.56 -6.30 -3.47
CA GLU A 57 1.57 -5.25 -3.29
C GLU A 57 2.79 -5.67 -2.45
N TYR A 58 2.76 -6.84 -1.83
CA TYR A 58 3.94 -7.38 -1.13
C TYR A 58 5.06 -7.84 -2.08
N PHE A 59 4.82 -7.93 -3.38
CA PHE A 59 5.85 -8.17 -4.38
C PHE A 59 6.78 -6.98 -4.63
N ASN A 60 6.46 -5.79 -4.08
CA ASN A 60 7.46 -4.73 -4.04
C ASN A 60 8.68 -5.14 -3.19
N PRO A 61 9.90 -4.65 -3.49
CA PRO A 61 11.14 -5.08 -2.83
C PRO A 61 11.13 -4.93 -1.30
N GLY A 62 10.56 -3.83 -0.79
CA GLY A 62 10.37 -3.59 0.63
C GLY A 62 9.13 -4.30 1.20
N GLY A 63 8.39 -5.06 0.38
CA GLY A 63 7.29 -5.94 0.77
C GLY A 63 5.97 -5.23 1.03
N SER A 64 5.72 -4.04 0.49
CA SER A 64 4.43 -3.37 0.63
C SER A 64 4.13 -2.31 -0.44
N VAL A 65 2.86 -1.92 -0.51
CA VAL A 65 2.38 -0.80 -1.33
C VAL A 65 3.11 0.52 -1.03
N LYS A 66 3.68 0.67 0.17
CA LYS A 66 4.35 1.90 0.60
C LYS A 66 5.68 2.15 -0.08
N ASP A 67 6.27 1.14 -0.70
CA ASP A 67 7.47 1.32 -1.52
C ASP A 67 7.21 2.30 -2.66
N ARG A 68 6.00 2.24 -3.25
CA ARG A 68 5.60 3.15 -4.34
C ARG A 68 5.63 4.62 -3.89
N ILE A 69 5.01 4.92 -2.74
CA ILE A 69 4.97 6.30 -2.23
C ILE A 69 6.33 6.74 -1.70
N ALA A 70 7.11 5.85 -1.09
CA ALA A 70 8.46 6.14 -0.66
C ALA A 70 9.33 6.59 -1.84
N LYS A 71 9.32 5.82 -2.92
CA LYS A 71 10.02 6.20 -4.16
C LYS A 71 9.49 7.52 -4.73
N ALA A 72 8.18 7.68 -4.85
CA ALA A 72 7.58 8.85 -5.49
C ALA A 72 7.84 10.15 -4.73
N MET A 73 7.78 10.14 -3.39
CA MET A 73 8.08 11.32 -2.57
C MET A 73 9.55 11.74 -2.69
N LEU A 74 10.47 10.78 -2.81
CA LEU A 74 11.88 11.08 -3.02
C LEU A 74 12.15 11.53 -4.46
N ASP A 75 11.55 10.91 -5.47
CA ASP A 75 11.63 11.33 -6.88
C ASP A 75 11.17 12.80 -7.05
N ASP A 76 10.06 13.15 -6.43
CA ASP A 76 9.51 14.51 -6.47
C ASP A 76 10.43 15.53 -5.80
N ALA A 77 11.00 15.17 -4.64
CA ALA A 77 11.94 16.01 -3.91
C ALA A 77 13.27 16.19 -4.65
N GLU A 78 13.79 15.14 -5.32
CA GLU A 78 14.96 15.23 -6.20
C GLU A 78 14.68 16.13 -7.40
N ALA A 79 13.54 15.93 -8.07
CA ALA A 79 13.16 16.72 -9.24
C ALA A 79 13.00 18.21 -8.92
N LYS A 80 12.57 18.54 -7.69
CA LYS A 80 12.46 19.93 -7.19
C LYS A 80 13.79 20.50 -6.67
N GLY A 81 14.85 19.69 -6.63
CA GLY A 81 16.15 20.11 -6.07
C GLY A 81 16.15 20.28 -4.54
N ILE A 82 15.12 19.79 -3.86
CA ILE A 82 15.01 19.80 -2.40
C ILE A 82 15.87 18.69 -1.78
N LEU A 83 15.81 17.48 -2.35
CA LEU A 83 16.60 16.35 -1.92
C LEU A 83 17.94 16.34 -2.66
N LYS A 84 19.03 16.53 -1.90
CA LYS A 84 20.42 16.53 -2.38
C LYS A 84 21.17 15.33 -1.80
N PRO A 85 22.33 14.95 -2.32
CA PRO A 85 23.11 13.82 -1.78
C PRO A 85 23.46 13.91 -0.28
N THR A 86 23.49 15.12 0.26
CA THR A 86 23.78 15.40 1.69
C THR A 86 22.54 15.46 2.56
N THR A 87 21.35 15.55 1.95
CA THR A 87 20.08 15.73 2.67
C THR A 87 19.73 14.48 3.48
N THR A 88 19.40 14.65 4.75
CA THR A 88 18.91 13.59 5.63
C THR A 88 17.38 13.49 5.51
N ILE A 89 16.88 12.30 5.21
CA ILE A 89 15.44 12.01 5.17
C ILE A 89 14.96 11.66 6.57
N ILE A 90 13.94 12.35 7.08
CA ILE A 90 13.37 12.12 8.42
C ILE A 90 11.87 11.83 8.24
N GLU A 91 11.35 10.71 8.76
CA GLU A 91 9.90 10.44 8.68
C GLU A 91 9.38 9.90 10.03
N PRO A 92 8.32 10.52 10.58
CA PRO A 92 7.64 9.98 11.76
C PRO A 92 6.66 8.88 11.33
N THR A 93 7.08 7.62 11.44
CA THR A 93 6.26 6.47 11.04
C THR A 93 6.71 5.19 11.72
N SER A 94 5.78 4.37 12.14
CA SER A 94 6.04 3.04 12.69
C SER A 94 5.71 1.90 11.72
N GLY A 95 5.25 2.26 10.50
CA GLY A 95 4.70 1.30 9.56
C GLY A 95 5.53 1.08 8.30
N ASN A 96 4.87 0.55 7.29
CA ASN A 96 5.47 0.19 6.00
C ASN A 96 6.11 1.37 5.26
N THR A 97 5.65 2.61 5.49
CA THR A 97 6.28 3.79 4.89
C THR A 97 7.72 3.97 5.35
N GLY A 98 8.00 3.75 6.64
CA GLY A 98 9.37 3.81 7.16
C GLY A 98 10.26 2.72 6.55
N ILE A 99 9.72 1.52 6.33
CA ILE A 99 10.44 0.43 5.67
C ILE A 99 10.74 0.80 4.21
N GLY A 100 9.74 1.30 3.47
CA GLY A 100 9.90 1.73 2.08
C GLY A 100 10.89 2.88 1.93
N LEU A 101 10.82 3.90 2.81
CA LEU A 101 11.77 5.01 2.80
C LEU A 101 13.19 4.55 3.14
N ALA A 102 13.36 3.67 4.14
CA ALA A 102 14.66 3.11 4.47
C ALA A 102 15.26 2.34 3.29
N ALA A 103 14.46 1.51 2.62
CA ALA A 103 14.90 0.72 1.46
C ALA A 103 15.30 1.62 0.27
N VAL A 104 14.48 2.60 -0.10
CA VAL A 104 14.75 3.50 -1.23
C VAL A 104 15.91 4.44 -0.91
N ALA A 105 15.96 5.00 0.30
CA ALA A 105 17.06 5.85 0.74
C ALA A 105 18.40 5.13 0.64
N THR A 106 18.46 3.90 1.16
CA THR A 106 19.68 3.07 1.09
C THR A 106 20.06 2.74 -0.36
N ALA A 107 19.09 2.38 -1.20
CA ALA A 107 19.36 2.07 -2.61
C ALA A 107 19.94 3.27 -3.37
N ARG A 108 19.68 4.51 -2.92
CA ARG A 108 20.16 5.76 -3.53
C ARG A 108 21.33 6.42 -2.77
N GLY A 109 21.74 5.85 -1.63
CA GLY A 109 22.85 6.38 -0.83
C GLY A 109 22.48 7.57 0.08
N TYR A 110 21.17 7.76 0.38
CA TYR A 110 20.72 8.78 1.32
C TYR A 110 20.76 8.29 2.76
N ARG A 111 21.08 9.20 3.67
CA ARG A 111 20.88 9.00 5.10
C ARG A 111 19.39 9.09 5.44
N SER A 112 18.89 8.16 6.25
CA SER A 112 17.48 8.19 6.68
C SER A 112 17.36 7.97 8.19
N ILE A 113 16.49 8.75 8.83
CA ILE A 113 16.13 8.67 10.24
C ILE A 113 14.63 8.41 10.33
N ILE A 114 14.25 7.27 10.91
CA ILE A 114 12.84 6.95 11.14
C ILE A 114 12.53 7.16 12.62
N VAL A 115 11.51 7.97 12.88
CA VAL A 115 11.09 8.31 14.25
C VAL A 115 9.80 7.58 14.58
N MET A 116 9.77 6.86 15.71
CA MET A 116 8.59 6.11 16.12
C MET A 116 8.50 5.95 17.63
N PRO A 117 7.29 5.71 18.20
CA PRO A 117 7.13 5.36 19.60
C PRO A 117 7.86 4.06 19.96
N ASP A 118 8.42 3.99 21.17
CA ASP A 118 9.16 2.83 21.67
C ASP A 118 8.28 1.60 21.93
N THR A 119 6.95 1.76 21.90
CA THR A 119 5.96 0.67 21.99
C THR A 119 5.71 -0.06 20.67
N MET A 120 6.30 0.39 19.56
CA MET A 120 6.05 -0.20 18.24
C MET A 120 6.81 -1.53 18.04
N SER A 121 6.33 -2.34 17.10
CA SER A 121 6.82 -3.69 16.76
C SER A 121 8.35 -3.76 16.63
N VAL A 122 8.95 -4.72 17.33
CA VAL A 122 10.39 -4.99 17.29
C VAL A 122 10.81 -5.47 15.89
N GLU A 123 9.97 -6.24 15.21
CA GLU A 123 10.21 -6.77 13.86
C GLU A 123 10.39 -5.62 12.86
N ARG A 124 9.51 -4.63 12.91
CA ARG A 124 9.58 -3.44 12.04
C ARG A 124 10.83 -2.61 12.31
N ARG A 125 11.19 -2.44 13.60
CA ARG A 125 12.44 -1.78 13.99
C ARG A 125 13.67 -2.51 13.44
N LYS A 126 13.70 -3.84 13.56
CA LYS A 126 14.80 -4.68 13.02
C LYS A 126 14.88 -4.54 11.50
N LEU A 127 13.74 -4.55 10.81
CA LEU A 127 13.69 -4.46 9.36
C LEU A 127 14.20 -3.10 8.83
N MET A 128 13.78 -1.97 9.45
CA MET A 128 14.28 -0.64 9.09
C MET A 128 15.78 -0.51 9.35
N LYS A 129 16.29 -1.03 10.48
CA LYS A 129 17.72 -1.07 10.76
C LYS A 129 18.50 -1.95 9.76
N ALA A 130 17.93 -3.07 9.35
CA ALA A 130 18.55 -3.94 8.34
C ALA A 130 18.69 -3.24 6.98
N TYR A 131 17.79 -2.31 6.64
CA TYR A 131 17.93 -1.41 5.50
C TYR A 131 18.87 -0.22 5.76
N GLY A 132 19.50 -0.12 6.94
CA GLY A 132 20.48 0.93 7.22
C GLY A 132 19.87 2.24 7.78
N ALA A 133 18.57 2.31 8.05
CA ALA A 133 17.97 3.50 8.66
C ALA A 133 18.39 3.66 10.13
N GLU A 134 18.63 4.90 10.55
CA GLU A 134 18.75 5.28 11.95
C GLU A 134 17.35 5.32 12.58
N LEU A 135 17.22 4.73 13.79
CA LEU A 135 15.95 4.77 14.51
C LEU A 135 16.06 5.71 15.71
N VAL A 136 15.14 6.65 15.79
CA VAL A 136 14.93 7.50 16.96
C VAL A 136 13.61 7.09 17.60
N LEU A 137 13.67 6.64 18.85
CA LEU A 137 12.49 6.23 19.61
C LEU A 137 11.97 7.41 20.43
N SER A 138 10.69 7.73 20.25
CA SER A 138 9.98 8.69 21.10
C SER A 138 9.26 7.97 22.24
N GLU A 139 8.87 8.72 23.27
CA GLU A 139 8.14 8.22 24.42
C GLU A 139 6.79 7.60 23.99
N GLY A 140 6.59 6.31 24.27
CA GLY A 140 5.43 5.53 23.85
C GLY A 140 4.10 6.11 24.33
N ALA A 141 4.06 6.68 25.54
CA ALA A 141 2.87 7.31 26.09
C ALA A 141 2.33 8.49 25.25
N LYS A 142 3.22 9.15 24.46
CA LYS A 142 2.84 10.24 23.54
C LYS A 142 2.37 9.75 22.17
N GLY A 143 2.50 8.45 21.89
CA GLY A 143 2.08 7.85 20.62
C GLY A 143 2.70 8.53 19.40
N MET A 144 1.98 8.50 18.26
CA MET A 144 2.47 9.14 17.03
C MET A 144 2.64 10.67 17.13
N LYS A 145 1.87 11.35 17.98
CA LYS A 145 2.07 12.79 18.20
C LYS A 145 3.47 13.09 18.75
N GLY A 146 3.97 12.25 19.66
CA GLY A 146 5.33 12.35 20.18
C GLY A 146 6.39 12.08 19.12
N ALA A 147 6.15 11.13 18.22
CA ALA A 147 7.06 10.85 17.12
C ALA A 147 7.12 12.00 16.10
N ILE A 148 5.98 12.61 15.78
CA ILE A 148 5.91 13.78 14.90
C ILE A 148 6.69 14.95 15.50
N ALA A 149 6.44 15.30 16.77
CA ALA A 149 7.15 16.39 17.44
C ALA A 149 8.67 16.15 17.47
N LYS A 150 9.11 14.90 17.70
CA LYS A 150 10.54 14.56 17.68
C LYS A 150 11.14 14.60 16.27
N ALA A 151 10.39 14.25 15.25
CA ALA A 151 10.84 14.40 13.85
C ALA A 151 11.01 15.86 13.46
N GLU A 152 10.10 16.73 13.89
CA GLU A 152 10.18 18.18 13.70
C GLU A 152 11.39 18.80 14.43
N GLU A 153 11.64 18.38 15.68
CA GLU A 153 12.82 18.77 16.44
C GLU A 153 14.12 18.42 15.69
N LEU A 154 14.24 17.16 15.23
CA LEU A 154 15.39 16.71 14.43
C LEU A 154 15.52 17.48 13.12
N HIS A 155 14.41 17.81 12.46
CA HIS A 155 14.42 18.61 11.25
C HIS A 155 14.95 20.03 11.48
N GLN A 156 14.68 20.62 12.66
CA GLN A 156 15.24 21.92 13.04
C GLN A 156 16.73 21.83 13.40
N GLU A 157 17.16 20.72 14.03
CA GLU A 157 18.56 20.50 14.40
C GLU A 157 19.45 20.16 13.20
N ILE A 158 18.92 19.45 12.20
CA ILE A 158 19.64 18.99 11.00
C ILE A 158 19.26 19.92 9.85
N ALA A 159 20.08 20.94 9.59
CA ALA A 159 19.79 22.00 8.62
C ALA A 159 19.51 21.50 7.20
N ASP A 160 20.21 20.44 6.75
CA ASP A 160 19.94 19.80 5.43
C ASP A 160 19.17 18.50 5.66
N SER A 161 17.87 18.63 5.90
CA SER A 161 16.97 17.51 6.09
C SER A 161 15.60 17.75 5.44
N LEU A 162 14.87 16.65 5.19
CA LEU A 162 13.56 16.62 4.54
C LEU A 162 12.63 15.68 5.32
N ILE A 163 11.41 16.12 5.61
CA ILE A 163 10.31 15.27 6.05
C ILE A 163 9.37 15.05 4.84
N PRO A 164 9.32 13.83 4.26
CA PRO A 164 8.47 13.52 3.10
C PRO A 164 6.97 13.70 3.32
N SER A 165 6.47 13.46 4.55
CA SER A 165 5.08 13.73 4.98
C SER A 165 4.02 12.96 4.20
N GLN A 166 3.94 11.65 4.39
CA GLN A 166 3.05 10.75 3.65
C GLN A 166 1.56 11.12 3.64
N PHE A 167 1.07 11.86 4.65
CA PHE A 167 -0.35 12.23 4.79
C PHE A 167 -0.75 13.52 4.06
N THR A 168 0.23 14.31 3.60
CA THR A 168 0.02 15.62 2.97
C THR A 168 0.70 15.74 1.62
N ASN A 169 1.65 14.84 1.28
CA ASN A 169 2.45 14.91 0.07
C ASN A 169 1.65 14.45 -1.16
N PRO A 170 1.43 15.33 -2.17
CA PRO A 170 0.66 15.00 -3.36
C PRO A 170 1.32 13.93 -4.25
N ALA A 171 2.62 13.66 -4.12
CA ALA A 171 3.29 12.57 -4.82
C ALA A 171 2.73 11.20 -4.43
N ASN A 172 2.12 11.08 -3.24
CA ASN A 172 1.47 9.85 -2.78
C ASN A 172 0.30 9.45 -3.68
N PRO A 173 -0.81 10.19 -3.80
CA PRO A 173 -1.87 9.80 -4.74
C PRO A 173 -1.41 9.83 -6.20
N ALA A 174 -0.50 10.72 -6.57
CA ALA A 174 0.00 10.84 -7.94
C ALA A 174 0.66 9.55 -8.45
N ILE A 175 1.48 8.86 -7.64
CA ILE A 175 2.13 7.62 -8.06
C ILE A 175 1.12 6.49 -8.28
N HIS A 176 0.06 6.43 -7.49
CA HIS A 176 -0.99 5.43 -7.67
C HIS A 176 -1.82 5.68 -8.95
N LYS A 177 -2.06 6.95 -9.28
CA LYS A 177 -2.68 7.32 -10.55
C LYS A 177 -1.78 6.97 -11.74
N ALA A 178 -0.46 7.16 -11.60
CA ALA A 178 0.51 6.93 -12.67
C ALA A 178 0.92 5.46 -12.85
N THR A 179 0.77 4.62 -11.81
CA THR A 179 1.27 3.24 -11.85
C THR A 179 0.24 2.20 -11.42
N THR A 180 -0.25 2.22 -10.21
CA THR A 180 -1.17 1.20 -9.67
C THR A 180 -2.46 1.10 -10.48
N GLY A 181 -3.07 2.24 -10.82
CA GLY A 181 -4.27 2.28 -11.65
C GLY A 181 -4.05 1.70 -13.04
N PRO A 182 -3.05 2.18 -13.80
CA PRO A 182 -2.67 1.61 -15.11
C PRO A 182 -2.38 0.11 -15.05
N GLU A 183 -1.58 -0.36 -14.09
CA GLU A 183 -1.26 -1.78 -13.93
C GLU A 183 -2.53 -2.63 -13.75
N ILE A 184 -3.44 -2.22 -12.85
CA ILE A 184 -4.73 -2.93 -12.64
C ILE A 184 -5.56 -2.97 -13.93
N TRP A 185 -5.64 -1.84 -14.62
CA TRP A 185 -6.42 -1.73 -15.86
C TRP A 185 -5.88 -2.62 -16.97
N GLU A 186 -4.55 -2.62 -17.16
CA GLU A 186 -3.87 -3.43 -18.18
C GLU A 186 -3.93 -4.91 -17.86
N ASP A 187 -3.68 -5.31 -16.61
CA ASP A 187 -3.69 -6.71 -16.16
C ASP A 187 -5.07 -7.38 -16.33
N LEU A 188 -6.17 -6.59 -16.35
CA LEU A 188 -7.54 -7.07 -16.49
C LEU A 188 -8.18 -6.71 -17.86
N ASP A 189 -7.38 -6.32 -18.86
CA ASP A 189 -7.88 -5.89 -20.19
C ASP A 189 -9.00 -4.85 -20.09
N GLY A 190 -8.91 -3.94 -19.14
CA GLY A 190 -9.90 -2.88 -18.89
C GLY A 190 -11.22 -3.35 -18.26
N LYS A 191 -11.31 -4.59 -17.82
CA LYS A 191 -12.53 -5.16 -17.21
C LYS A 191 -12.52 -5.03 -15.70
N VAL A 192 -12.67 -3.82 -15.21
CA VAL A 192 -12.74 -3.49 -13.77
C VAL A 192 -14.10 -2.85 -13.50
N ASP A 193 -14.91 -3.49 -12.66
CA ASP A 193 -16.23 -2.97 -12.25
C ASP A 193 -16.20 -2.33 -10.88
N ILE A 194 -15.45 -2.91 -9.94
CA ILE A 194 -15.34 -2.41 -8.55
C ILE A 194 -13.88 -2.45 -8.14
N PHE A 195 -13.40 -1.38 -7.51
CA PHE A 195 -12.09 -1.31 -6.87
C PHE A 195 -12.23 -1.11 -5.36
N VAL A 196 -11.58 -1.96 -4.56
CA VAL A 196 -11.64 -1.98 -3.11
C VAL A 196 -10.26 -1.72 -2.53
N ALA A 197 -10.13 -0.75 -1.63
CA ALA A 197 -8.88 -0.47 -0.94
C ALA A 197 -9.09 0.03 0.50
N GLY A 198 -8.24 -0.42 1.41
CA GLY A 198 -8.17 0.11 2.78
C GLY A 198 -7.61 1.53 2.82
N VAL A 199 -8.19 2.39 3.66
CA VAL A 199 -7.80 3.78 3.78
C VAL A 199 -6.88 4.00 4.98
N GLY A 200 -5.57 4.16 4.70
CA GLY A 200 -4.57 4.65 5.65
C GLY A 200 -4.27 6.12 5.38
N THR A 201 -3.35 6.41 4.45
CA THR A 201 -3.12 7.78 3.96
C THR A 201 -4.15 8.23 2.92
N GLY A 202 -4.90 7.31 2.33
CA GLY A 202 -5.87 7.61 1.27
C GLY A 202 -5.27 7.71 -0.13
N GLY A 203 -3.94 7.79 -0.27
CA GLY A 203 -3.31 7.97 -1.58
C GLY A 203 -3.60 6.84 -2.58
N THR A 204 -3.61 5.60 -2.12
CA THR A 204 -3.91 4.44 -2.98
C THR A 204 -5.29 4.54 -3.61
N ILE A 205 -6.33 4.74 -2.80
CA ILE A 205 -7.72 4.80 -3.30
C ILE A 205 -7.94 6.05 -4.16
N THR A 206 -7.38 7.19 -3.76
CA THR A 206 -7.47 8.45 -4.50
C THR A 206 -6.84 8.33 -5.88
N GLY A 207 -5.57 7.93 -5.95
CA GLY A 207 -4.85 7.89 -7.21
C GLY A 207 -5.35 6.79 -8.14
N THR A 208 -5.51 5.56 -7.63
CA THR A 208 -6.04 4.43 -8.41
C THR A 208 -7.46 4.68 -8.86
N GLY A 209 -8.33 5.17 -7.94
CA GLY A 209 -9.72 5.48 -8.25
C GLY A 209 -9.85 6.58 -9.31
N ALA A 210 -9.04 7.64 -9.23
CA ALA A 210 -9.02 8.71 -10.23
C ALA A 210 -8.69 8.15 -11.62
N PHE A 211 -7.64 7.32 -11.74
CA PHE A 211 -7.29 6.70 -13.01
C PHE A 211 -8.40 5.78 -13.54
N LEU A 212 -8.95 4.92 -12.69
CA LEU A 212 -9.99 3.97 -13.11
C LEU A 212 -11.26 4.68 -13.55
N LYS A 213 -11.71 5.72 -12.84
CA LYS A 213 -12.87 6.55 -13.23
C LYS A 213 -12.62 7.37 -14.49
N GLU A 214 -11.39 7.80 -14.77
CA GLU A 214 -11.02 8.40 -16.06
C GLU A 214 -11.16 7.42 -17.24
N LYS A 215 -10.83 6.15 -17.02
CA LYS A 215 -10.97 5.09 -18.02
C LYS A 215 -12.41 4.62 -18.20
N ASN A 216 -13.12 4.44 -17.09
CA ASN A 216 -14.51 4.02 -17.06
C ASN A 216 -15.22 4.70 -15.88
N PRO A 217 -16.03 5.76 -16.11
CA PRO A 217 -16.77 6.45 -15.05
C PRO A 217 -17.74 5.56 -14.27
N GLY A 218 -18.09 4.38 -14.81
CA GLY A 218 -18.94 3.39 -14.14
C GLY A 218 -18.24 2.51 -13.11
N VAL A 219 -16.91 2.60 -12.98
CA VAL A 219 -16.18 1.86 -11.94
C VAL A 219 -16.58 2.36 -10.55
N LYS A 220 -17.03 1.43 -9.70
CA LYS A 220 -17.35 1.73 -8.31
C LYS A 220 -16.10 1.64 -7.43
N ILE A 221 -15.84 2.67 -6.65
CA ILE A 221 -14.70 2.73 -5.71
C ILE A 221 -15.22 2.53 -4.29
N VAL A 222 -14.66 1.55 -3.57
CA VAL A 222 -15.07 1.21 -2.20
C VAL A 222 -13.90 1.42 -1.24
N ALA A 223 -14.12 2.33 -0.28
CA ALA A 223 -13.17 2.62 0.78
C ALA A 223 -13.41 1.69 1.97
N VAL A 224 -12.36 1.03 2.46
CA VAL A 224 -12.45 0.18 3.64
C VAL A 224 -11.85 0.90 4.85
N GLU A 225 -12.62 0.93 5.95
CA GLU A 225 -12.19 1.49 7.24
C GLU A 225 -12.44 0.51 8.38
N PRO A 226 -11.75 0.65 9.54
CA PRO A 226 -12.07 -0.13 10.73
C PRO A 226 -13.43 0.24 11.31
N LYS A 227 -14.28 -0.74 11.61
CA LYS A 227 -15.60 -0.55 12.24
C LYS A 227 -15.51 0.18 13.58
N ASP A 228 -14.42 -0.04 14.33
CA ASP A 228 -14.20 0.61 15.63
C ASP A 228 -13.64 2.04 15.51
N SER A 229 -13.24 2.45 14.29
CA SER A 229 -12.74 3.80 13.98
C SER A 229 -13.33 4.31 12.66
N PRO A 230 -14.67 4.49 12.59
CA PRO A 230 -15.39 4.83 11.36
C PRO A 230 -15.30 6.34 11.06
N VAL A 231 -14.09 6.79 10.74
CA VAL A 231 -13.80 8.21 10.49
C VAL A 231 -14.48 8.70 9.22
N LEU A 232 -14.50 7.86 8.17
CA LEU A 232 -15.04 8.24 6.86
C LEU A 232 -16.57 8.21 6.84
N SER A 233 -17.18 7.22 7.51
CA SER A 233 -18.64 7.06 7.51
C SER A 233 -19.35 7.82 8.65
N GLU A 234 -18.70 7.94 9.83
CA GLU A 234 -19.33 8.50 11.03
C GLU A 234 -18.58 9.72 11.62
N GLY A 235 -17.42 10.09 11.09
CA GLY A 235 -16.60 11.19 11.64
C GLY A 235 -15.99 10.89 13.01
N ARG A 236 -15.98 9.63 13.47
CA ARG A 236 -15.57 9.21 14.80
C ARG A 236 -14.34 8.31 14.74
N SER A 237 -13.28 8.69 15.46
CA SER A 237 -12.11 7.84 15.64
C SER A 237 -12.23 6.94 16.87
N GLY A 238 -11.58 5.77 16.84
CA GLY A 238 -11.54 4.83 17.95
C GLY A 238 -10.31 3.91 17.87
N SER A 239 -10.11 3.12 18.91
CA SER A 239 -9.04 2.13 18.98
C SER A 239 -9.44 0.87 18.18
N HIS A 240 -8.53 0.38 17.33
CA HIS A 240 -8.72 -0.85 16.54
C HIS A 240 -7.41 -1.61 16.37
N LYS A 241 -7.48 -2.85 15.88
CA LYS A 241 -6.33 -3.74 15.68
C LYS A 241 -5.92 -3.90 14.19
N ILE A 242 -6.61 -3.25 13.26
CA ILE A 242 -6.31 -3.34 11.82
C ILE A 242 -5.15 -2.40 11.49
N GLN A 243 -3.93 -2.88 11.65
CA GLN A 243 -2.72 -2.09 11.36
C GLN A 243 -2.64 -1.70 9.88
N GLY A 244 -2.22 -0.46 9.61
CA GLY A 244 -1.98 0.04 8.24
C GLY A 244 -3.10 0.88 7.64
N ILE A 245 -4.30 0.84 8.23
CA ILE A 245 -5.45 1.68 7.87
C ILE A 245 -6.04 2.35 9.10
N GLY A 246 -7.02 3.25 8.94
CA GLY A 246 -7.70 3.90 10.06
C GLY A 246 -6.80 4.85 10.85
N ALA A 247 -6.28 5.89 10.20
CA ALA A 247 -5.35 6.86 10.81
C ALA A 247 -5.96 7.69 11.96
N GLY A 248 -7.29 7.64 12.15
CA GLY A 248 -8.01 8.39 13.17
C GLY A 248 -8.40 9.81 12.75
N PHE A 249 -8.10 10.19 11.52
CA PHE A 249 -8.45 11.47 10.89
C PHE A 249 -8.56 11.30 9.38
N VAL A 250 -9.13 12.28 8.69
CA VAL A 250 -9.17 12.31 7.22
C VAL A 250 -7.87 12.92 6.70
N PRO A 251 -7.02 12.16 5.97
CA PRO A 251 -5.75 12.66 5.44
C PRO A 251 -5.95 13.67 4.29
N GLU A 252 -5.03 14.63 4.13
CA GLU A 252 -5.06 15.57 3.01
C GLU A 252 -4.84 14.89 1.65
N THR A 253 -4.15 13.76 1.61
CA THR A 253 -3.93 12.94 0.41
C THR A 253 -5.15 12.10 0.00
N LEU A 254 -6.25 12.14 0.78
CA LEU A 254 -7.51 11.48 0.46
C LEU A 254 -8.48 12.46 -0.21
N ASP A 255 -8.85 12.17 -1.45
CA ASP A 255 -10.01 12.78 -2.08
C ASP A 255 -11.27 12.05 -1.60
N THR A 256 -12.05 12.70 -0.74
CA THR A 256 -13.29 12.10 -0.17
C THR A 256 -14.42 12.01 -1.19
N SER A 257 -14.29 12.60 -2.37
CA SER A 257 -15.26 12.47 -3.46
C SER A 257 -15.00 11.27 -4.38
N ILE A 258 -13.84 10.60 -4.21
CA ILE A 258 -13.43 9.53 -5.14
C ILE A 258 -14.20 8.23 -4.91
N TYR A 259 -14.54 7.88 -3.67
CA TYR A 259 -15.22 6.65 -3.34
C TYR A 259 -16.73 6.79 -3.36
N ASP A 260 -17.41 5.72 -3.78
CA ASP A 260 -18.86 5.63 -3.91
C ASP A 260 -19.50 4.94 -2.70
N GLU A 261 -18.72 4.15 -1.96
CA GLU A 261 -19.15 3.43 -0.75
C GLU A 261 -18.02 3.38 0.27
N VAL A 262 -18.36 3.48 1.56
CA VAL A 262 -17.46 3.17 2.67
C VAL A 262 -17.91 1.85 3.30
N PHE A 263 -16.97 0.91 3.47
CA PHE A 263 -17.22 -0.40 4.03
C PHE A 263 -16.46 -0.57 5.36
N PRO A 264 -17.15 -0.50 6.51
CA PRO A 264 -16.52 -0.73 7.81
C PRO A 264 -16.30 -2.23 8.06
N VAL A 265 -15.10 -2.61 8.54
CA VAL A 265 -14.70 -3.99 8.79
C VAL A 265 -14.28 -4.15 10.26
N SER A 266 -14.72 -5.24 10.90
CA SER A 266 -14.32 -5.59 12.27
C SER A 266 -12.90 -6.15 12.32
N ASN A 267 -12.27 -6.16 13.51
CA ASN A 267 -10.97 -6.79 13.69
C ASN A 267 -11.04 -8.30 13.42
N GLU A 268 -12.13 -8.93 13.88
CA GLU A 268 -12.38 -10.37 13.76
C GLU A 268 -12.50 -10.79 12.30
N ASP A 269 -13.27 -10.08 11.50
CA ASP A 269 -13.45 -10.34 10.07
C ASP A 269 -12.13 -10.18 9.30
N ALA A 270 -11.36 -9.13 9.63
CA ALA A 270 -10.04 -8.89 9.04
C ALA A 270 -9.06 -10.05 9.34
N PHE A 271 -9.04 -10.54 10.57
CA PHE A 271 -8.18 -11.65 10.97
C PHE A 271 -8.62 -12.97 10.33
N ASP A 272 -9.91 -13.26 10.34
CA ASP A 272 -10.45 -14.50 9.76
C ASP A 272 -10.13 -14.62 8.27
N ILE A 273 -10.42 -13.59 7.51
CA ILE A 273 -10.14 -13.59 6.06
C ILE A 273 -8.63 -13.55 5.78
N GLY A 274 -7.85 -12.82 6.57
CA GLY A 274 -6.38 -12.84 6.44
C GLY A 274 -5.80 -14.25 6.59
N ARG A 275 -6.26 -15.03 7.57
CA ARG A 275 -5.90 -16.45 7.75
C ARG A 275 -6.40 -17.33 6.61
N LYS A 276 -7.65 -17.12 6.16
CA LYS A 276 -8.23 -17.91 5.06
C LYS A 276 -7.49 -17.71 3.75
N ILE A 277 -7.05 -16.49 3.43
CA ILE A 277 -6.20 -16.24 2.25
C ILE A 277 -4.94 -17.11 2.31
N GLY A 278 -4.24 -17.14 3.46
CA GLY A 278 -3.07 -18.01 3.62
C GLY A 278 -3.38 -19.49 3.45
N ARG A 279 -4.46 -19.97 4.05
CA ARG A 279 -4.83 -21.40 4.08
C ARG A 279 -5.49 -21.91 2.79
N GLN A 280 -6.14 -21.04 2.03
CA GLN A 280 -6.91 -21.44 0.83
C GLN A 280 -6.25 -20.99 -0.48
N GLU A 281 -5.64 -19.81 -0.52
CA GLU A 281 -5.01 -19.27 -1.73
C GLU A 281 -3.47 -19.40 -1.72
N GLY A 282 -2.88 -19.80 -0.58
CA GLY A 282 -1.44 -20.03 -0.47
C GLY A 282 -0.59 -18.77 -0.40
N VAL A 283 -1.18 -17.61 -0.09
CA VAL A 283 -0.45 -16.35 0.06
C VAL A 283 -0.67 -15.76 1.46
N LEU A 284 0.42 -15.43 2.16
CA LEU A 284 0.36 -14.78 3.47
C LEU A 284 0.22 -13.27 3.30
N VAL A 285 -0.77 -12.69 3.98
CA VAL A 285 -1.11 -11.27 3.86
C VAL A 285 -1.22 -10.60 5.24
N GLY A 286 -1.05 -9.28 5.29
CA GLY A 286 -1.21 -8.53 6.53
C GLY A 286 -2.68 -8.30 6.91
N ILE A 287 -2.89 -7.71 8.10
CA ILE A 287 -4.22 -7.51 8.69
C ILE A 287 -5.11 -6.63 7.81
N SER A 288 -4.58 -5.53 7.28
CA SER A 288 -5.35 -4.63 6.40
C SER A 288 -5.68 -5.27 5.04
N SER A 289 -4.89 -6.24 4.60
CA SER A 289 -5.21 -7.07 3.42
C SER A 289 -6.42 -7.95 3.70
N GLY A 290 -6.48 -8.58 4.88
CA GLY A 290 -7.65 -9.34 5.32
C GLY A 290 -8.91 -8.49 5.39
N ALA A 291 -8.81 -7.26 5.92
CA ALA A 291 -9.93 -6.32 5.95
C ALA A 291 -10.43 -5.93 4.55
N ALA A 292 -9.51 -5.59 3.64
CA ALA A 292 -9.88 -5.24 2.27
C ALA A 292 -10.50 -6.42 1.52
N ALA A 293 -9.93 -7.62 1.67
CA ALA A 293 -10.45 -8.84 1.06
C ALA A 293 -11.82 -9.24 1.62
N PHE A 294 -12.07 -9.06 2.93
CA PHE A 294 -13.38 -9.27 3.51
C PHE A 294 -14.44 -8.40 2.83
N ALA A 295 -14.19 -7.10 2.71
CA ALA A 295 -15.10 -6.18 2.03
C ALA A 295 -15.34 -6.60 0.56
N ALA A 296 -14.29 -6.99 -0.17
CA ALA A 296 -14.41 -7.45 -1.55
C ALA A 296 -15.24 -8.72 -1.68
N LEU A 297 -15.08 -9.69 -0.79
CA LEU A 297 -15.86 -10.93 -0.77
C LEU A 297 -17.33 -10.68 -0.42
N GLU A 298 -17.62 -9.79 0.55
CA GLU A 298 -18.98 -9.40 0.88
C GLU A 298 -19.67 -8.66 -0.30
N LEU A 299 -18.94 -7.82 -1.02
CA LEU A 299 -19.42 -7.22 -2.27
C LEU A 299 -19.65 -8.28 -3.36
N ALA A 300 -18.80 -9.31 -3.43
CA ALA A 300 -18.92 -10.37 -4.42
C ALA A 300 -20.14 -11.29 -4.22
N LYS A 301 -20.71 -11.33 -3.01
CA LYS A 301 -21.95 -12.07 -2.70
C LYS A 301 -23.21 -11.32 -3.10
N ARG A 302 -23.12 -10.00 -3.31
CA ARG A 302 -24.32 -9.20 -3.62
C ARG A 302 -24.87 -9.56 -5.00
N PRO A 303 -26.18 -9.87 -5.14
CA PRO A 303 -26.77 -10.28 -6.42
C PRO A 303 -26.57 -9.28 -7.57
N GLU A 304 -26.56 -7.98 -7.25
CA GLU A 304 -26.32 -6.90 -8.23
C GLU A 304 -24.90 -6.88 -8.78
N ASN A 305 -23.99 -7.63 -8.17
CA ASN A 305 -22.60 -7.75 -8.61
C ASN A 305 -22.33 -9.06 -9.38
N ALA A 306 -23.36 -9.84 -9.66
CA ALA A 306 -23.20 -11.09 -10.41
C ALA A 306 -22.46 -10.88 -11.74
N GLY A 307 -21.39 -11.67 -11.96
CA GLY A 307 -20.57 -11.63 -13.18
C GLY A 307 -19.60 -10.43 -13.27
N LYS A 308 -19.53 -9.55 -12.26
CA LYS A 308 -18.59 -8.43 -12.21
C LYS A 308 -17.19 -8.84 -11.79
N ASN A 309 -16.22 -8.00 -12.12
CA ASN A 309 -14.84 -8.10 -11.69
C ASN A 309 -14.56 -7.10 -10.58
N ILE A 310 -14.25 -7.60 -9.38
CA ILE A 310 -13.92 -6.82 -8.19
C ILE A 310 -12.41 -6.91 -7.99
N VAL A 311 -11.71 -5.79 -7.99
CA VAL A 311 -10.27 -5.72 -7.70
C VAL A 311 -10.09 -5.23 -6.28
N VAL A 312 -9.33 -5.98 -5.49
CA VAL A 312 -8.95 -5.59 -4.13
C VAL A 312 -7.43 -5.44 -4.03
N LEU A 313 -6.95 -4.35 -3.42
CA LEU A 313 -5.54 -4.16 -3.18
C LEU A 313 -5.16 -4.74 -1.81
N LEU A 314 -4.20 -5.69 -1.82
CA LEU A 314 -3.62 -6.30 -0.63
C LEU A 314 -2.26 -5.65 -0.33
N PRO A 315 -2.18 -4.80 0.71
CA PRO A 315 -1.06 -3.86 0.88
C PRO A 315 0.29 -4.49 1.19
N ASP A 316 0.35 -5.59 1.96
CA ASP A 316 1.62 -6.14 2.45
C ASP A 316 1.56 -7.64 2.77
N SER A 317 2.74 -8.22 3.08
CA SER A 317 2.93 -9.63 3.45
C SER A 317 2.52 -9.92 4.89
N GLY A 318 2.09 -11.16 5.14
CA GLY A 318 1.81 -11.70 6.46
C GLY A 318 3.04 -11.90 7.34
N ASP A 319 4.24 -12.00 6.77
CA ASP A 319 5.49 -12.23 7.51
C ASP A 319 5.75 -11.22 8.62
N ARG A 320 5.20 -10.01 8.48
CA ARG A 320 5.31 -8.91 9.44
C ARG A 320 4.35 -9.03 10.63
N TYR A 321 3.48 -10.03 10.62
CA TYR A 321 2.37 -10.20 11.57
C TYR A 321 2.34 -11.56 12.25
N LEU A 322 3.39 -12.39 12.05
CA LEU A 322 3.46 -13.75 12.61
C LEU A 322 3.37 -13.79 14.13
N SER A 323 3.85 -12.73 14.82
CA SER A 323 3.76 -12.56 16.28
C SER A 323 2.55 -11.72 16.72
N THR A 324 1.50 -11.65 15.91
CA THR A 324 0.29 -10.88 16.23
C THR A 324 -0.94 -11.79 16.25
N ALA A 325 -2.05 -11.28 16.80
CA ALA A 325 -3.33 -11.98 16.85
C ALA A 325 -3.86 -12.44 15.47
N LEU A 326 -3.26 -12.01 14.36
CA LEU A 326 -3.59 -12.53 13.03
C LEU A 326 -3.20 -14.01 12.90
N TYR A 327 -2.02 -14.43 13.40
CA TYR A 327 -1.48 -15.76 13.23
C TYR A 327 -1.19 -16.50 14.56
N GLU A 328 -1.29 -15.83 15.70
CA GLU A 328 -1.28 -16.50 17.01
C GLU A 328 -2.62 -17.18 17.22
N GLU A 329 -2.59 -18.48 17.61
CA GLU A 329 -3.75 -19.31 17.94
C GLU A 329 -4.24 -19.08 19.38
#